data_33028772a6b62b327249eb02002f836b
#
_entry.id   33028772a6b62b327249eb02002f836b
#
_cell.length_a   1.000
_cell.length_b   1.000
_cell.length_c   1.000
_cell.angle_alpha   90.00
_cell.angle_beta   90.00
_cell.angle_gamma   90.00
#
_symmetry.space_group_name_H-M   'P 1'
#
loop_
_entity.id
_entity.type
_entity.pdbx_description
1 polymer ?
#
loop_
_entity_poly.entity_id
_entity_poly.type
_entity_poly.pdbx_seq_one_letter_code
_entity_poly.pdbx_strand_id
1 'polypeptide(L)'
;APQPAVPVSFKPRPPLSQVSPKLIAKELLTPKQFRCFDKLMQKESNWNSKAKNPSSTARGIGQLLEPTYRNLGMRHSKHGVTQVVAALAYIGRKYGSSGPCGAWKHWQKHKWY
;
A
#
# COMPACT_ATOMS: atom_id res chain seq x y z
N ALA A 1 25.58 37.40 18.86
CA ALA A 1 26.16 36.14 19.32
C ALA A 1 25.51 34.98 18.56
N PRO A 2 26.30 34.06 17.99
CA PRO A 2 25.73 32.93 17.30
C PRO A 2 24.88 32.11 18.28
N GLN A 3 23.67 31.79 17.87
CA GLN A 3 22.83 30.87 18.65
C GLN A 3 23.55 29.54 18.77
N PRO A 4 23.55 28.93 19.97
CA PRO A 4 24.05 27.58 20.08
C PRO A 4 23.27 26.69 19.11
N ALA A 5 24.00 25.91 18.31
CA ALA A 5 23.38 24.96 17.40
C ALA A 5 22.40 24.10 18.22
N VAL A 6 21.13 24.19 17.88
CA VAL A 6 20.14 23.27 18.45
C VAL A 6 20.57 21.88 17.96
N PRO A 7 20.85 20.93 18.86
CA PRO A 7 21.18 19.59 18.40
C PRO A 7 19.99 19.04 17.63
N VAL A 8 20.15 18.93 16.33
CA VAL A 8 19.16 18.28 15.49
C VAL A 8 19.32 16.79 15.77
N SER A 9 18.44 16.28 16.62
CA SER A 9 18.38 14.85 16.87
C SER A 9 17.78 14.17 15.65
N PHE A 10 18.63 13.67 14.77
CA PHE A 10 18.19 12.79 13.72
C PHE A 10 17.91 11.42 14.32
N LYS A 11 16.64 11.10 14.50
CA LYS A 11 16.28 9.71 14.73
C LYS A 11 16.57 8.96 13.43
N PRO A 12 17.42 7.92 13.45
CA PRO A 12 17.62 7.11 12.26
C PRO A 12 16.26 6.59 11.79
N ARG A 13 16.03 6.65 10.48
CA ARG A 13 14.81 6.08 9.91
C ARG A 13 14.80 4.58 10.20
N PRO A 14 13.67 4.02 10.68
CA PRO A 14 13.59 2.58 10.86
C PRO A 14 13.74 1.89 9.51
N PRO A 15 14.29 0.66 9.46
CA PRO A 15 14.30 -0.14 8.24
C PRO A 15 12.88 -0.27 7.69
N LEU A 16 12.74 -0.38 6.36
CA LEU A 16 11.43 -0.54 5.70
C LEU A 16 10.61 -1.68 6.31
N SER A 17 11.27 -2.73 6.78
CA SER A 17 10.61 -3.86 7.44
C SER A 17 9.92 -3.50 8.76
N GLN A 18 10.31 -2.38 9.39
CA GLN A 18 9.75 -1.90 10.67
C GLN A 18 8.77 -0.74 10.48
N VAL A 19 8.66 -0.18 9.28
CA VAL A 19 7.70 0.88 8.99
C VAL A 19 6.33 0.26 8.79
N SER A 20 5.31 0.82 9.47
CA SER A 20 3.94 0.36 9.31
C SER A 20 3.42 0.66 7.90
N PRO A 21 3.05 -0.36 7.12
CA PRO A 21 2.45 -0.15 5.81
C PRO A 21 1.16 0.68 5.88
N LYS A 22 0.37 0.47 6.92
CA LYS A 22 -0.88 1.19 7.12
C LYS A 22 -0.63 2.68 7.37
N LEU A 23 0.38 3.02 8.15
CA LEU A 23 0.75 4.41 8.41
C LEU A 23 1.22 5.11 7.13
N ILE A 24 1.99 4.44 6.30
CA ILE A 24 2.43 4.97 5.00
C ILE A 24 1.22 5.27 4.11
N ALA A 25 0.28 4.35 4.02
CA ALA A 25 -0.94 4.57 3.24
C ALA A 25 -1.72 5.77 3.77
N LYS A 26 -1.82 5.91 5.10
CA LYS A 26 -2.50 7.02 5.74
C LYS A 26 -1.85 8.37 5.42
N GLU A 27 -0.52 8.41 5.34
CA GLU A 27 0.21 9.64 4.98
C GLU A 27 0.07 9.99 3.50
N LEU A 28 -0.02 9.00 2.62
CA LEU A 28 -0.10 9.22 1.17
C LEU A 28 -1.50 9.53 0.67
N LEU A 29 -2.53 9.27 1.45
CA LEU A 29 -3.92 9.39 1.03
C LEU A 29 -4.66 10.44 1.85
N THR A 30 -5.69 11.03 1.26
CA THR A 30 -6.65 11.81 2.03
C THR A 30 -7.37 10.89 3.02
N PRO A 31 -7.92 11.43 4.13
CA PRO A 31 -8.64 10.59 5.09
C PRO A 31 -9.76 9.77 4.47
N LYS A 32 -10.50 10.34 3.50
CA LYS A 32 -11.57 9.63 2.80
C LYS A 32 -11.01 8.47 1.96
N GLN A 33 -9.97 8.72 1.18
CA GLN A 33 -9.36 7.69 0.33
C GLN A 33 -8.68 6.62 1.18
N PHE A 34 -8.09 7.00 2.30
CA PHE A 34 -7.50 6.03 3.22
C PHE A 34 -8.55 5.09 3.79
N ARG A 35 -9.72 5.59 4.18
CA ARG A 35 -10.80 4.73 4.70
C ARG A 35 -11.22 3.68 3.67
N CYS A 36 -11.32 4.08 2.40
CA CYS A 36 -11.62 3.14 1.33
C CYS A 36 -10.51 2.12 1.14
N PHE A 37 -9.27 2.57 1.13
CA PHE A 37 -8.10 1.70 0.97
C PHE A 37 -7.96 0.73 2.14
N ASP A 38 -8.19 1.20 3.36
CA ASP A 38 -8.16 0.37 4.57
C ASP A 38 -9.16 -0.79 4.48
N LYS A 39 -10.40 -0.49 4.09
CA LYS A 39 -11.43 -1.51 3.91
C LYS A 39 -11.05 -2.51 2.83
N LEU A 40 -10.50 -2.02 1.72
CA LEU A 40 -10.08 -2.87 0.61
C LEU A 40 -8.95 -3.81 1.03
N MET A 41 -7.92 -3.30 1.69
CA MET A 41 -6.79 -4.11 2.14
C MET A 41 -7.18 -5.09 3.25
N GLN A 42 -8.13 -4.74 4.10
CA GLN A 42 -8.69 -5.67 5.09
C GLN A 42 -9.35 -6.87 4.40
N LYS A 43 -10.12 -6.61 3.34
CA LYS A 43 -10.80 -7.68 2.58
C LYS A 43 -9.83 -8.52 1.77
N GLU A 44 -8.78 -7.92 1.21
CA GLU A 44 -7.82 -8.66 0.39
C GLU A 44 -6.93 -9.58 1.22
N SER A 45 -6.37 -9.08 2.31
CA SER A 45 -5.34 -9.79 3.06
C SER A 45 -5.36 -9.54 4.56
N ASN A 46 -6.27 -8.71 5.03
CA ASN A 46 -6.26 -8.21 6.40
C ASN A 46 -4.91 -7.55 6.75
N TRP A 47 -4.34 -6.78 5.80
CA TRP A 47 -3.04 -6.12 5.92
C TRP A 47 -1.87 -7.09 6.18
N ASN A 48 -2.00 -8.34 5.78
CA ASN A 48 -0.96 -9.34 5.98
C ASN A 48 0.01 -9.37 4.80
N SER A 49 1.22 -8.89 5.04
CA SER A 49 2.29 -8.87 4.01
C SER A 49 2.73 -10.26 3.58
N LYS A 50 2.40 -11.30 4.35
CA LYS A 50 2.75 -12.70 4.07
C LYS A 50 1.60 -13.47 3.43
N ALA A 51 0.45 -12.83 3.20
CA ALA A 51 -0.70 -13.51 2.61
C ALA A 51 -0.38 -14.01 1.20
N LYS A 52 -0.75 -15.25 0.93
CA LYS A 52 -0.59 -15.89 -0.38
C LYS A 52 -1.89 -16.56 -0.78
N ASN A 53 -2.27 -16.39 -2.05
CA ASN A 53 -3.39 -17.14 -2.60
C ASN A 53 -2.85 -18.51 -3.07
N PRO A 54 -3.44 -19.65 -2.62
CA PRO A 54 -2.94 -20.97 -2.98
C PRO A 54 -3.18 -21.33 -4.46
N SER A 55 -4.08 -20.65 -5.14
CA SER A 55 -4.45 -20.97 -6.53
C SER A 55 -4.00 -19.92 -7.55
N SER A 56 -3.26 -18.90 -7.14
CA SER A 56 -2.77 -17.86 -8.05
C SER A 56 -1.46 -17.25 -7.55
N THR A 57 -0.89 -16.31 -8.30
CA THR A 57 0.31 -15.57 -7.89
C THR A 57 -0.01 -14.37 -6.99
N ALA A 58 -1.27 -14.15 -6.63
CA ALA A 58 -1.66 -13.05 -5.75
C ALA A 58 -0.99 -13.19 -4.38
N ARG A 59 -0.27 -12.15 -3.97
CA ARG A 59 0.49 -12.13 -2.72
C ARG A 59 0.50 -10.78 -2.07
N GLY A 60 0.69 -10.77 -0.76
CA GLY A 60 0.92 -9.59 0.03
C GLY A 60 -0.36 -8.83 0.37
N ILE A 61 -0.18 -7.62 0.88
CA ILE A 61 -1.27 -6.79 1.40
C ILE A 61 -2.32 -6.50 0.35
N GLY A 62 -1.91 -6.17 -0.88
CA GLY A 62 -2.82 -5.83 -1.98
C GLY A 62 -3.28 -7.01 -2.81
N GLN A 63 -2.73 -8.20 -2.58
CA GLN A 63 -3.02 -9.40 -3.36
C GLN A 63 -2.89 -9.18 -4.86
N LEU A 64 -1.84 -8.44 -5.27
CA LEU A 64 -1.56 -8.21 -6.68
C LEU A 64 -0.92 -9.44 -7.31
N LEU A 65 -1.30 -9.71 -8.55
CA LEU A 65 -0.73 -10.77 -9.35
C LEU A 65 0.67 -10.41 -9.84
N GLU A 66 1.49 -11.42 -10.13
CA GLU A 66 2.82 -11.19 -10.67
C GLU A 66 2.81 -10.42 -12.00
N PRO A 67 1.94 -10.71 -12.98
CA PRO A 67 1.83 -9.88 -14.18
C PRO A 67 1.52 -8.42 -13.89
N THR A 68 0.71 -8.15 -12.87
CA THR A 68 0.40 -6.78 -12.45
C THR A 68 1.66 -6.06 -11.98
N TYR A 69 2.48 -6.71 -11.16
CA TYR A 69 3.76 -6.16 -10.72
C TYR A 69 4.67 -5.86 -11.91
N ARG A 70 4.76 -6.77 -12.88
CA ARG A 70 5.57 -6.56 -14.10
C ARG A 70 5.09 -5.36 -14.90
N ASN A 71 3.78 -5.19 -15.05
CA ASN A 71 3.20 -4.04 -15.74
C ASN A 71 3.49 -2.72 -15.03
N LEU A 72 3.68 -2.75 -13.71
CA LEU A 72 4.07 -1.58 -12.93
C LEU A 72 5.58 -1.32 -12.99
N GLY A 73 6.36 -2.21 -13.61
CA GLY A 73 7.81 -2.13 -13.57
C GLY A 73 8.40 -2.46 -12.21
N MET A 74 7.68 -3.22 -11.40
CA MET A 74 8.05 -3.58 -10.03
C MET A 74 8.22 -5.09 -9.90
N ARG A 75 8.94 -5.51 -8.88
CA ARG A 75 9.04 -6.93 -8.49
C ARG A 75 8.20 -7.18 -7.24
N HIS A 76 7.70 -8.40 -7.10
CA HIS A 76 7.12 -8.83 -5.84
C HIS A 76 8.13 -8.59 -4.70
N SER A 77 7.64 -8.04 -3.61
CA SER A 77 8.42 -7.80 -2.40
C SER A 77 7.71 -8.41 -1.20
N LYS A 78 8.49 -8.88 -0.25
CA LYS A 78 7.98 -9.31 1.05
C LYS A 78 7.77 -8.14 2.02
N HIS A 79 8.19 -6.94 1.65
CA HIS A 79 8.04 -5.74 2.48
C HIS A 79 6.67 -5.11 2.29
N GLY A 80 5.93 -4.96 3.39
CA GLY A 80 4.57 -4.43 3.34
C GLY A 80 4.46 -3.02 2.75
N VAL A 81 5.43 -2.15 3.02
CA VAL A 81 5.45 -0.79 2.46
C VAL A 81 5.54 -0.83 0.94
N THR A 82 6.41 -1.67 0.37
CA THR A 82 6.53 -1.82 -1.08
C THR A 82 5.23 -2.38 -1.67
N GLN A 83 4.59 -3.30 -0.99
CA GLN A 83 3.31 -3.88 -1.41
C GLN A 83 2.20 -2.83 -1.43
N VAL A 84 2.16 -1.94 -0.43
CA VAL A 84 1.20 -0.82 -0.38
C VAL A 84 1.45 0.15 -1.53
N VAL A 85 2.69 0.53 -1.78
CA VAL A 85 3.05 1.43 -2.89
C VAL A 85 2.63 0.81 -4.23
N ALA A 86 2.86 -0.49 -4.41
CA ALA A 86 2.43 -1.20 -5.62
C ALA A 86 0.92 -1.19 -5.77
N ALA A 87 0.17 -1.46 -4.70
CA ALA A 87 -1.29 -1.43 -4.72
C ALA A 87 -1.82 -0.04 -5.08
N LEU A 88 -1.25 1.01 -4.50
CA LEU A 88 -1.63 2.38 -4.81
C LEU A 88 -1.30 2.77 -6.25
N ALA A 89 -0.16 2.34 -6.77
CA ALA A 89 0.22 2.58 -8.16
C ALA A 89 -0.75 1.88 -9.13
N TYR A 90 -1.11 0.63 -8.84
CA TYR A 90 -2.10 -0.11 -9.61
C TYR A 90 -3.47 0.58 -9.60
N ILE A 91 -3.94 0.98 -8.43
CA ILE A 91 -5.22 1.69 -8.28
C ILE A 91 -5.20 3.01 -9.05
N GLY A 92 -4.10 3.76 -8.98
CA GLY A 92 -3.96 5.01 -9.70
C GLY A 92 -4.06 4.84 -11.21
N ARG A 93 -3.44 3.79 -11.75
CA ARG A 93 -3.51 3.50 -13.19
C ARG A 93 -4.89 3.04 -13.63
N LYS A 94 -5.55 2.22 -12.84
CA LYS A 94 -6.83 1.60 -13.23
C LYS A 94 -8.03 2.49 -12.94
N TYR A 95 -8.03 3.17 -11.80
CA TYR A 95 -9.19 3.94 -11.34
C TYR A 95 -8.98 5.45 -11.44
N GLY A 96 -7.76 5.89 -11.73
CA GLY A 96 -7.46 7.32 -11.93
C GLY A 96 -7.83 8.16 -10.71
N SER A 97 -8.55 9.25 -10.96
CA SER A 97 -8.93 10.21 -9.91
C SER A 97 -9.91 9.65 -8.88
N SER A 98 -10.65 8.59 -9.20
CA SER A 98 -11.54 7.95 -8.22
C SER A 98 -10.77 7.18 -7.15
N GLY A 99 -9.54 6.75 -7.46
CA GLY A 99 -8.58 6.21 -6.51
C GLY A 99 -9.07 5.00 -5.71
N PRO A 100 -8.60 4.86 -4.45
CA PRO A 100 -8.99 3.74 -3.60
C PRO A 100 -10.50 3.61 -3.37
N CYS A 101 -11.23 4.72 -3.33
CA CYS A 101 -12.69 4.65 -3.18
C CYS A 101 -13.36 4.08 -4.43
N GLY A 102 -12.84 4.38 -5.62
CA GLY A 102 -13.29 3.74 -6.87
C GLY A 102 -13.02 2.25 -6.87
N ALA A 103 -11.82 1.85 -6.44
CA ALA A 103 -11.43 0.45 -6.29
C ALA A 103 -12.32 -0.28 -5.28
N TRP A 104 -12.59 0.34 -4.14
CA TRP A 104 -13.44 -0.23 -3.11
C TRP A 104 -14.87 -0.45 -3.60
N LYS A 105 -15.44 0.54 -4.29
CA LYS A 105 -16.77 0.42 -4.90
C LYS A 105 -16.84 -0.74 -5.88
N HIS A 106 -15.83 -0.89 -6.72
CA HIS A 106 -15.72 -2.01 -7.66
C HIS A 106 -15.62 -3.35 -6.91
N TRP A 107 -14.80 -3.41 -5.88
CA TRP A 107 -14.62 -4.61 -5.06
C TRP A 107 -15.92 -5.07 -4.40
N GLN A 108 -16.68 -4.12 -3.87
CA GLN A 108 -17.96 -4.45 -3.23
C GLN A 108 -18.92 -5.17 -4.19
N LYS A 109 -18.86 -4.81 -5.47
CA LYS A 109 -19.69 -5.39 -6.51
C LYS A 109 -19.12 -6.69 -7.08
N HIS A 110 -17.83 -6.74 -7.32
CA HIS A 110 -17.17 -7.81 -8.08
C HIS A 110 -16.25 -8.71 -7.24
N LYS A 111 -15.89 -8.32 -6.02
CA LYS A 111 -14.98 -9.03 -5.11
C LYS A 111 -13.53 -9.09 -5.61
N TRP A 112 -13.13 -8.18 -6.49
CA TRP A 112 -11.76 -7.93 -6.94
C TRP A 112 -11.62 -6.46 -7.37
N TYR A 113 -10.39 -6.02 -7.53
CA TYR A 113 -10.13 -4.65 -7.97
C TYR A 113 -9.03 -4.54 -9.02
#